data_04c3db5b26ae7bbe6b93ce0490e0773e
#
_entry.id   04c3db5b26ae7bbe6b93ce0490e0773e
#
_cell.length_a   1.000
_cell.length_b   1.000
_cell.length_c   1.000
_cell.angle_alpha   90.00
_cell.angle_beta   90.00
_cell.angle_gamma   90.00
#
_symmetry.space_group_name_H-M   'P 1'
#
loop_
_entity.id
_entity.type
_entity.pdbx_description
1 polymer ?
#
loop_
_entity_poly.entity_id
_entity_poly.type
_entity_poly.pdbx_seq_one_letter_code
_entity_poly.pdbx_strand_id
1 'polypeptide(L)'
;MTYEAMSLDVQHLLSQLHISKCILIGHSMGGKTAMTLALQRPDLVERLVSVDISPTPTGPVTSFPAYISAMKSMSLPRGIPRSTARRLAEDQLRSVIQVPAVRQFLLTNLVEVEGYYMWRLNLEAISHHLPDIITFPTFQSYYPGPTLFLRGSKSPYVSDTDSSEIERLFPKAKVQCIAGADHWVHADRPQEFVAAISNFLLLP
;
A
#
# COMPACT_ATOMS: atom_id res chain seq x y z
N MET A 1 3.23 -14.11 4.80
CA MET A 1 2.46 -12.90 4.36
C MET A 1 2.78 -12.69 2.88
N THR A 2 1.92 -13.20 1.99
CA THR A 2 2.05 -13.08 0.53
C THR A 2 0.81 -12.39 -0.05
N TYR A 3 0.88 -11.91 -1.29
CA TYR A 3 -0.28 -11.26 -1.93
C TYR A 3 -1.41 -12.25 -2.19
N GLU A 4 -1.09 -13.51 -2.44
CA GLU A 4 -2.10 -14.57 -2.56
C GLU A 4 -2.84 -14.80 -1.23
N ALA A 5 -2.13 -14.83 -0.11
CA ALA A 5 -2.75 -14.96 1.21
C ALA A 5 -3.62 -13.73 1.54
N MET A 6 -3.13 -12.52 1.27
CA MET A 6 -3.92 -11.29 1.48
C MET A 6 -5.13 -11.21 0.54
N SER A 7 -5.02 -11.72 -0.70
CA SER A 7 -6.15 -11.85 -1.61
C SER A 7 -7.22 -12.80 -1.06
N LEU A 8 -6.82 -13.93 -0.46
CA LEU A 8 -7.75 -14.87 0.21
C LEU A 8 -8.45 -14.22 1.39
N ASP A 9 -7.78 -13.40 2.18
CA ASP A 9 -8.40 -12.65 3.29
C ASP A 9 -9.51 -11.73 2.77
N VAL A 10 -9.27 -11.02 1.67
CA VAL A 10 -10.28 -10.16 1.03
C VAL A 10 -11.43 -10.99 0.48
N GLN A 11 -11.16 -12.14 -0.20
CA GLN A 11 -12.20 -13.03 -0.69
C GLN A 11 -13.10 -13.55 0.45
N HIS A 12 -12.46 -13.92 1.58
CA HIS A 12 -13.19 -14.36 2.77
C HIS A 12 -14.10 -13.25 3.32
N LEU A 13 -13.59 -12.03 3.42
CA LEU A 13 -14.37 -10.87 3.85
C LEU A 13 -15.59 -10.62 2.91
N LEU A 14 -15.38 -10.64 1.59
CA LEU A 14 -16.46 -10.47 0.62
C LEU A 14 -17.53 -11.55 0.80
N SER A 15 -17.12 -12.80 1.01
CA SER A 15 -18.04 -13.91 1.28
C SER A 15 -18.84 -13.71 2.56
N GLN A 16 -18.19 -13.30 3.66
CA GLN A 16 -18.87 -13.02 4.93
C GLN A 16 -19.87 -11.87 4.83
N LEU A 17 -19.58 -10.87 4.01
CA LEU A 17 -20.44 -9.72 3.77
C LEU A 17 -21.50 -9.98 2.67
N HIS A 18 -21.54 -11.20 2.10
CA HIS A 18 -22.43 -11.57 0.98
C HIS A 18 -22.28 -10.63 -0.24
N ILE A 19 -21.06 -10.14 -0.48
CA ILE A 19 -20.75 -9.30 -1.64
C ILE A 19 -20.28 -10.21 -2.78
N SER A 20 -21.11 -10.30 -3.82
CA SER A 20 -20.81 -11.14 -5.00
C SER A 20 -19.86 -10.47 -5.99
N LYS A 21 -19.80 -9.14 -6.02
CA LYS A 21 -18.93 -8.36 -6.90
C LYS A 21 -18.68 -6.97 -6.30
N CYS A 22 -17.46 -6.47 -6.45
CA CYS A 22 -17.07 -5.18 -5.88
C CYS A 22 -16.12 -4.40 -6.78
N ILE A 23 -16.00 -3.12 -6.51
CA ILE A 23 -14.93 -2.27 -7.01
C ILE A 23 -13.81 -2.28 -5.98
N LEU A 24 -12.59 -2.57 -6.41
CA LEU A 24 -11.42 -2.57 -5.54
C LEU A 24 -10.59 -1.32 -5.75
N ILE A 25 -10.27 -0.63 -4.66
CA ILE A 25 -9.34 0.50 -4.65
C ILE A 25 -8.25 0.16 -3.66
N GLY A 26 -7.03 -0.02 -4.13
CA GLY A 26 -5.89 -0.38 -3.29
C GLY A 26 -4.72 0.57 -3.46
N HIS A 27 -4.12 1.02 -2.35
CA HIS A 27 -2.93 1.85 -2.33
C HIS A 27 -1.70 1.01 -1.97
N SER A 28 -0.63 1.13 -2.73
CA SER A 28 0.66 0.51 -2.44
C SER A 28 0.53 -1.03 -2.30
N MET A 29 0.88 -1.63 -1.18
CA MET A 29 0.68 -3.04 -0.88
C MET A 29 -0.78 -3.47 -1.06
N GLY A 30 -1.75 -2.63 -0.69
CA GLY A 30 -3.17 -2.87 -0.94
C GLY A 30 -3.52 -2.89 -2.44
N GLY A 31 -2.81 -2.11 -3.26
CA GLY A 31 -2.92 -2.15 -4.72
C GLY A 31 -2.45 -3.49 -5.29
N LYS A 32 -1.31 -4.00 -4.83
CA LYS A 32 -0.83 -5.34 -5.22
C LYS A 32 -1.78 -6.45 -4.78
N THR A 33 -2.36 -6.34 -3.58
CA THR A 33 -3.40 -7.28 -3.11
C THR A 33 -4.64 -7.23 -4.01
N ALA A 34 -5.12 -6.03 -4.35
CA ALA A 34 -6.27 -5.84 -5.22
C ALA A 34 -6.02 -6.36 -6.65
N MET A 35 -4.83 -6.12 -7.20
CA MET A 35 -4.41 -6.67 -8.49
C MET A 35 -4.37 -8.19 -8.47
N THR A 36 -3.81 -8.78 -7.41
CA THR A 36 -3.76 -10.24 -7.22
C THR A 36 -5.15 -10.84 -7.18
N LEU A 37 -6.07 -10.23 -6.43
CA LEU A 37 -7.47 -10.68 -6.39
C LEU A 37 -8.14 -10.59 -7.77
N ALA A 38 -7.97 -9.47 -8.47
CA ALA A 38 -8.55 -9.29 -9.81
C ALA A 38 -8.03 -10.32 -10.83
N LEU A 39 -6.75 -10.70 -10.74
CA LEU A 39 -6.14 -11.70 -11.60
C LEU A 39 -6.56 -13.14 -11.24
N GLN A 40 -6.75 -13.44 -9.96
CA GLN A 40 -7.19 -14.76 -9.49
C GLN A 40 -8.69 -14.99 -9.63
N ARG A 41 -9.48 -13.94 -9.36
CA ARG A 41 -10.95 -14.00 -9.29
C ARG A 41 -11.57 -12.78 -10.01
N PRO A 42 -11.40 -12.71 -11.34
CA PRO A 42 -11.99 -11.61 -12.12
C PRO A 42 -13.51 -11.51 -12.01
N ASP A 43 -14.18 -12.61 -11.67
CA ASP A 43 -15.62 -12.67 -11.42
C ASP A 43 -16.07 -11.82 -10.22
N LEU A 44 -15.21 -11.65 -9.21
CA LEU A 44 -15.48 -10.85 -8.00
C LEU A 44 -15.20 -9.36 -8.16
N VAL A 45 -14.49 -8.96 -9.23
CA VAL A 45 -14.03 -7.58 -9.39
C VAL A 45 -14.72 -6.93 -10.59
N GLU A 46 -15.44 -5.86 -10.35
CA GLU A 46 -16.09 -5.07 -11.39
C GLU A 46 -15.14 -4.07 -12.02
N ARG A 47 -14.43 -3.33 -11.17
CA ARG A 47 -13.42 -2.33 -11.56
C ARG A 47 -12.27 -2.38 -10.58
N LEU A 48 -11.08 -2.05 -11.06
CA LEU A 48 -9.87 -2.01 -10.24
C LEU A 48 -9.23 -0.62 -10.30
N VAL A 49 -8.87 -0.06 -9.14
CA VAL A 49 -8.04 1.13 -9.03
C VAL A 49 -6.78 0.77 -8.22
N SER A 50 -5.62 0.84 -8.86
CA SER A 50 -4.32 0.71 -8.22
C SER A 50 -3.72 2.09 -8.00
N VAL A 51 -3.47 2.44 -6.73
CA VAL A 51 -2.95 3.75 -6.36
C VAL A 51 -1.47 3.64 -6.04
N ASP A 52 -0.69 4.24 -6.91
CA ASP A 52 0.75 4.44 -6.83
C ASP A 52 1.57 3.17 -6.60
N ILE A 53 1.19 2.10 -7.30
CA ILE A 53 1.94 0.84 -7.35
C ILE A 53 1.67 0.11 -8.66
N SER A 54 2.70 -0.53 -9.21
CA SER A 54 2.65 -1.35 -10.43
C SER A 54 2.63 -2.85 -10.12
N PRO A 55 2.24 -3.72 -11.09
CA PRO A 55 2.29 -5.18 -10.97
C PRO A 55 3.70 -5.73 -11.22
N THR A 56 4.71 -5.04 -10.74
CA THR A 56 6.12 -5.42 -10.88
C THR A 56 6.79 -5.48 -9.50
N PRO A 57 7.97 -6.10 -9.38
CA PRO A 57 8.74 -5.98 -8.15
C PRO A 57 8.99 -4.49 -7.83
N THR A 58 8.72 -4.12 -6.59
CA THR A 58 9.05 -2.78 -6.11
C THR A 58 10.56 -2.61 -6.17
N GLY A 59 11.05 -1.61 -6.88
CA GLY A 59 12.46 -1.36 -7.12
C GLY A 59 13.31 -1.35 -5.84
N PRO A 60 14.63 -1.16 -5.88
CA PRO A 60 15.52 -1.39 -4.75
C PRO A 60 15.12 -0.56 -3.53
N VAL A 61 14.27 -1.12 -2.70
CA VAL A 61 13.78 -0.51 -1.46
C VAL A 61 14.78 -0.83 -0.36
N THR A 62 15.95 -0.23 -0.46
CA THR A 62 17.04 -0.43 0.49
C THR A 62 16.74 0.11 1.88
N SER A 63 15.73 0.96 2.02
CA SER A 63 15.39 1.63 3.28
C SER A 63 14.49 0.82 4.23
N PHE A 64 13.64 -0.09 3.72
CA PHE A 64 12.69 -0.81 4.58
C PHE A 64 13.33 -1.67 5.67
N PRO A 65 14.40 -2.46 5.42
CA PRO A 65 15.07 -3.18 6.49
C PRO A 65 15.59 -2.26 7.59
N ALA A 66 16.16 -1.11 7.20
CA ALA A 66 16.66 -0.12 8.16
C ALA A 66 15.52 0.51 8.98
N TYR A 67 14.37 0.81 8.35
CA TYR A 67 13.19 1.34 9.05
C TYR A 67 12.64 0.33 10.06
N ILE A 68 12.50 -0.94 9.66
CA ILE A 68 12.05 -2.01 10.54
C ILE A 68 13.03 -2.19 11.72
N SER A 69 14.33 -2.17 11.46
CA SER A 69 15.35 -2.26 12.49
C SER A 69 15.27 -1.09 13.49
N ALA A 70 15.11 0.14 12.99
CA ALA A 70 14.95 1.32 13.84
C ALA A 70 13.67 1.23 14.70
N MET A 71 12.56 0.74 14.13
CA MET A 71 11.33 0.52 14.88
C MET A 71 11.51 -0.54 15.98
N LYS A 72 12.17 -1.66 15.68
CA LYS A 72 12.42 -2.75 16.64
C LYS A 72 13.34 -2.32 17.80
N SER A 73 14.33 -1.49 17.52
CA SER A 73 15.30 -1.01 18.53
C SER A 73 14.78 0.14 19.39
N MET A 74 13.58 0.67 19.08
CA MET A 74 13.01 1.79 19.81
C MET A 74 12.71 1.42 21.28
N SER A 75 13.13 2.27 22.21
CA SER A 75 12.87 2.12 23.64
C SER A 75 12.28 3.41 24.19
N LEU A 76 11.15 3.29 24.89
CA LEU A 76 10.46 4.41 25.52
C LEU A 76 10.24 4.14 27.02
N PRO A 77 10.36 5.17 27.87
CA PRO A 77 10.06 5.04 29.29
C PRO A 77 8.60 4.64 29.54
N ARG A 78 8.36 3.87 30.58
CA ARG A 78 7.01 3.49 31.02
C ARG A 78 6.28 4.68 31.66
N GLY A 79 4.96 4.76 31.45
CA GLY A 79 4.09 5.68 32.17
C GLY A 79 4.24 7.17 31.81
N ILE A 80 4.91 7.47 30.69
CA ILE A 80 5.00 8.84 30.19
C ILE A 80 3.75 9.23 29.39
N PRO A 81 3.39 10.53 29.31
CA PRO A 81 2.26 10.96 28.48
C PRO A 81 2.45 10.61 27.01
N ARG A 82 1.35 10.31 26.31
CA ARG A 82 1.36 9.92 24.88
C ARG A 82 2.06 10.94 23.97
N SER A 83 1.89 12.24 24.23
CA SER A 83 2.57 13.28 23.46
C SER A 83 4.09 13.24 23.62
N THR A 84 4.57 12.97 24.84
CA THR A 84 5.98 12.80 25.13
C THR A 84 6.53 11.53 24.47
N ALA A 85 5.80 10.40 24.56
CA ALA A 85 6.17 9.16 23.92
C ALA A 85 6.33 9.32 22.40
N ARG A 86 5.35 9.97 21.75
CA ARG A 86 5.41 10.21 20.30
C ARG A 86 6.59 11.09 19.90
N ARG A 87 6.87 12.14 20.66
CA ARG A 87 8.04 13.00 20.40
C ARG A 87 9.36 12.25 20.54
N LEU A 88 9.52 11.47 21.63
CA LEU A 88 10.73 10.66 21.83
C LEU A 88 10.90 9.59 20.75
N ALA A 89 9.80 8.94 20.35
CA ALA A 89 9.81 7.97 19.26
C ALA A 89 10.21 8.62 17.92
N GLU A 90 9.66 9.79 17.60
CA GLU A 90 10.03 10.54 16.40
C GLU A 90 11.51 10.91 16.41
N ASP A 91 12.04 11.38 17.56
CA ASP A 91 13.45 11.73 17.70
C ASP A 91 14.37 10.51 17.47
N GLN A 92 14.01 9.34 18.00
CA GLN A 92 14.76 8.10 17.77
C GLN A 92 14.75 7.66 16.30
N LEU A 93 13.61 7.81 15.60
CA LEU A 93 13.49 7.43 14.20
C LEU A 93 14.20 8.40 13.24
N ARG A 94 14.44 9.65 13.65
CA ARG A 94 14.92 10.73 12.77
C ARG A 94 16.29 10.44 12.15
N SER A 95 17.15 9.73 12.84
CA SER A 95 18.49 9.39 12.35
C SER A 95 18.47 8.43 11.15
N VAL A 96 17.43 7.58 11.06
CA VAL A 96 17.27 6.57 10.00
C VAL A 96 16.24 7.00 8.96
N ILE A 97 15.14 7.61 9.40
CA ILE A 97 14.02 7.98 8.54
C ILE A 97 14.02 9.50 8.38
N GLN A 98 14.58 9.99 7.28
CA GLN A 98 14.78 11.41 7.05
C GLN A 98 13.48 12.17 6.74
N VAL A 99 12.50 11.51 6.09
CA VAL A 99 11.24 12.13 5.65
C VAL A 99 10.25 12.25 6.83
N PRO A 100 9.87 13.46 7.25
CA PRO A 100 8.96 13.64 8.39
C PRO A 100 7.60 12.96 8.23
N ALA A 101 7.02 13.01 7.02
CA ALA A 101 5.73 12.40 6.72
C ALA A 101 5.75 10.87 6.94
N VAL A 102 6.85 10.20 6.58
CA VAL A 102 7.03 8.76 6.82
C VAL A 102 7.08 8.48 8.32
N ARG A 103 7.85 9.24 9.11
CA ARG A 103 7.87 9.07 10.57
C ARG A 103 6.49 9.24 11.19
N GLN A 104 5.76 10.29 10.81
CA GLN A 104 4.41 10.54 11.33
C GLN A 104 3.45 9.40 10.97
N PHE A 105 3.54 8.88 9.75
CA PHE A 105 2.77 7.72 9.32
C PHE A 105 3.09 6.48 10.17
N LEU A 106 4.36 6.15 10.37
CA LEU A 106 4.76 5.00 11.20
C LEU A 106 4.26 5.16 12.64
N LEU A 107 4.35 6.36 13.22
CA LEU A 107 3.90 6.66 14.57
C LEU A 107 2.37 6.51 14.78
N THR A 108 1.57 6.41 13.72
CA THR A 108 0.16 6.05 13.86
C THR A 108 -0.04 4.63 14.42
N ASN A 109 0.98 3.79 14.31
CA ASN A 109 0.99 2.42 14.82
C ASN A 109 1.64 2.28 16.20
N LEU A 110 2.09 3.37 16.81
CA LEU A 110 2.59 3.38 18.17
C LEU A 110 1.39 3.46 19.14
N VAL A 111 1.18 2.41 19.91
CA VAL A 111 0.06 2.27 20.85
C VAL A 111 0.55 2.10 22.28
N GLU A 112 -0.27 2.52 23.23
CA GLU A 112 -0.03 2.31 24.66
C GLU A 112 -0.84 1.11 25.12
N VAL A 113 -0.17 0.19 25.82
CA VAL A 113 -0.77 -0.99 26.43
C VAL A 113 -0.20 -1.11 27.84
N GLU A 114 -1.04 -1.00 28.86
CA GLU A 114 -0.66 -1.13 30.29
C GLU A 114 0.52 -0.23 30.71
N GLY A 115 0.58 0.99 30.16
CA GLY A 115 1.62 1.97 30.44
C GLY A 115 2.93 1.76 29.66
N TYR A 116 2.97 0.81 28.74
CA TYR A 116 4.07 0.59 27.81
C TYR A 116 3.69 1.07 26.41
N TYR A 117 4.64 1.64 25.68
CA TYR A 117 4.49 1.97 24.28
C TYR A 117 5.08 0.89 23.40
N MET A 118 4.27 0.37 22.49
CA MET A 118 4.66 -0.70 21.58
C MET A 118 4.09 -0.48 20.19
N TRP A 119 4.69 -1.13 19.20
CA TRP A 119 4.15 -1.14 17.86
C TRP A 119 2.97 -2.11 17.77
N ARG A 120 1.84 -1.65 17.25
CA ARG A 120 0.67 -2.49 16.96
C ARG A 120 0.95 -3.54 15.89
N LEU A 121 1.96 -3.28 15.04
CA LEU A 121 2.38 -4.13 13.94
C LEU A 121 3.27 -5.28 14.45
N ASN A 122 3.12 -6.47 13.84
CA ASN A 122 4.06 -7.56 14.03
C ASN A 122 5.30 -7.33 13.14
N LEU A 123 6.27 -6.58 13.66
CA LEU A 123 7.49 -6.22 12.93
C LEU A 123 8.36 -7.44 12.59
N GLU A 124 8.29 -8.53 13.38
CA GLU A 124 9.02 -9.77 13.06
C GLU A 124 8.43 -10.44 11.83
N ALA A 125 7.10 -10.57 11.76
CA ALA A 125 6.44 -11.12 10.60
C ALA A 125 6.67 -10.26 9.34
N ILE A 126 6.59 -8.93 9.46
CA ILE A 126 6.87 -8.02 8.34
C ILE A 126 8.31 -8.17 7.87
N SER A 127 9.28 -8.21 8.80
CA SER A 127 10.70 -8.39 8.48
C SER A 127 10.97 -9.70 7.74
N HIS A 128 10.37 -10.79 8.23
CA HIS A 128 10.53 -12.13 7.65
C HIS A 128 9.95 -12.22 6.23
N HIS A 129 8.79 -11.60 6.01
CA HIS A 129 8.08 -11.61 4.73
C HIS A 129 8.35 -10.40 3.84
N LEU A 130 9.33 -9.57 4.19
CA LEU A 130 9.66 -8.40 3.38
C LEU A 130 9.99 -8.76 1.92
N PRO A 131 10.74 -9.85 1.62
CA PRO A 131 10.97 -10.27 0.25
C PRO A 131 9.68 -10.54 -0.53
N ASP A 132 8.66 -11.13 0.10
CA ASP A 132 7.36 -11.39 -0.52
C ASP A 132 6.59 -10.09 -0.78
N ILE A 133 6.68 -9.13 0.15
CA ILE A 133 5.97 -7.83 0.09
C ILE A 133 6.51 -6.93 -1.03
N ILE A 134 7.82 -6.96 -1.28
CA ILE A 134 8.45 -6.13 -2.32
C ILE A 134 8.34 -6.72 -3.73
N THR A 135 7.93 -7.97 -3.87
CA THR A 135 7.72 -8.64 -5.18
C THR A 135 6.29 -8.49 -5.67
N PHE A 136 5.97 -9.14 -6.76
CA PHE A 136 4.62 -9.35 -7.26
C PHE A 136 4.52 -10.77 -7.80
N PRO A 137 3.41 -11.50 -7.56
CA PRO A 137 3.23 -12.86 -8.07
C PRO A 137 3.20 -12.90 -9.61
N THR A 138 3.71 -13.98 -10.18
CA THR A 138 3.67 -14.17 -11.64
C THR A 138 2.32 -14.74 -12.06
N PHE A 139 1.67 -14.09 -13.03
CA PHE A 139 0.41 -14.54 -13.60
C PHE A 139 0.54 -14.80 -15.10
N GLN A 140 -0.07 -15.88 -15.58
CA GLN A 140 -0.24 -16.18 -17.02
C GLN A 140 -1.57 -15.65 -17.56
N SER A 141 -2.54 -15.42 -16.69
CA SER A 141 -3.84 -14.83 -17.01
C SER A 141 -3.80 -13.30 -16.92
N TYR A 142 -4.83 -12.67 -17.44
CA TYR A 142 -5.03 -11.22 -17.36
C TYR A 142 -6.42 -10.91 -16.76
N TYR A 143 -6.57 -9.70 -16.23
CA TYR A 143 -7.86 -9.19 -15.79
C TYR A 143 -8.53 -8.39 -16.90
N PRO A 144 -9.72 -8.80 -17.40
CA PRO A 144 -10.36 -8.17 -18.56
C PRO A 144 -11.19 -6.92 -18.21
N GLY A 145 -11.34 -6.62 -16.92
CA GLY A 145 -12.16 -5.51 -16.44
C GLY A 145 -11.49 -4.13 -16.56
N PRO A 146 -12.27 -3.06 -16.42
CA PRO A 146 -11.73 -1.71 -16.40
C PRO A 146 -10.75 -1.52 -15.23
N THR A 147 -9.58 -0.94 -15.52
CA THR A 147 -8.52 -0.72 -14.53
C THR A 147 -7.98 0.71 -14.64
N LEU A 148 -7.79 1.35 -13.50
CA LEU A 148 -7.13 2.64 -13.39
C LEU A 148 -5.88 2.51 -12.53
N PHE A 149 -4.73 2.92 -13.07
CA PHE A 149 -3.52 3.17 -12.31
C PHE A 149 -3.39 4.67 -12.07
N LEU A 150 -3.48 5.08 -10.80
CA LEU A 150 -3.23 6.47 -10.39
C LEU A 150 -1.81 6.56 -9.84
N ARG A 151 -0.97 7.40 -10.45
CA ARG A 151 0.39 7.62 -9.95
C ARG A 151 0.63 9.06 -9.50
N GLY A 152 1.47 9.25 -8.50
CA GLY A 152 2.00 10.55 -8.13
C GLY A 152 3.13 10.97 -9.09
N SER A 153 3.17 12.23 -9.52
CA SER A 153 4.21 12.71 -10.44
C SER A 153 5.62 12.73 -9.84
N LYS A 154 5.72 12.67 -8.51
CA LYS A 154 6.99 12.65 -7.76
C LYS A 154 7.36 11.26 -7.26
N SER A 155 6.45 10.29 -7.41
CA SER A 155 6.64 8.91 -6.92
C SER A 155 7.33 8.03 -7.96
N PRO A 156 8.26 7.15 -7.54
CA PRO A 156 8.93 6.22 -8.43
C PRO A 156 8.21 4.87 -8.58
N TYR A 157 7.08 4.64 -7.87
CA TYR A 157 6.46 3.31 -7.77
C TYR A 157 5.66 2.87 -8.99
N VAL A 158 5.35 3.79 -9.89
CA VAL A 158 4.79 3.49 -11.21
C VAL A 158 5.57 4.31 -12.24
N SER A 159 6.26 3.63 -13.12
CA SER A 159 7.11 4.24 -14.13
C SER A 159 6.75 3.77 -15.54
N ASP A 160 7.30 4.40 -16.55
CA ASP A 160 7.08 4.01 -17.93
C ASP A 160 7.66 2.61 -18.24
N THR A 161 8.62 2.13 -17.46
CA THR A 161 9.17 0.77 -17.58
C THR A 161 8.18 -0.31 -17.16
N ASP A 162 7.12 0.03 -16.42
CA ASP A 162 6.08 -0.90 -15.98
C ASP A 162 4.98 -1.10 -17.02
N SER A 163 4.95 -0.28 -18.08
CA SER A 163 3.85 -0.22 -19.06
C SER A 163 3.58 -1.55 -19.72
N SER A 164 4.62 -2.29 -20.12
CA SER A 164 4.47 -3.58 -20.78
C SER A 164 3.80 -4.63 -19.90
N GLU A 165 4.12 -4.66 -18.61
CA GLU A 165 3.53 -5.61 -17.67
C GLU A 165 2.11 -5.17 -17.26
N ILE A 166 1.88 -3.87 -17.13
CA ILE A 166 0.52 -3.31 -16.93
C ILE A 166 -0.39 -3.71 -18.10
N GLU A 167 0.03 -3.49 -19.33
CA GLU A 167 -0.76 -3.82 -20.53
C GLU A 167 -1.00 -5.33 -20.64
N ARG A 168 0.00 -6.15 -20.32
CA ARG A 168 -0.10 -7.62 -20.36
C ARG A 168 -1.14 -8.15 -19.38
N LEU A 169 -1.12 -7.66 -18.14
CA LEU A 169 -1.98 -8.15 -17.07
C LEU A 169 -3.34 -7.45 -17.01
N PHE A 170 -3.40 -6.20 -17.46
CA PHE A 170 -4.59 -5.33 -17.40
C PHE A 170 -4.80 -4.62 -18.74
N PRO A 171 -5.26 -5.33 -19.80
CA PRO A 171 -5.34 -4.78 -21.15
C PRO A 171 -6.30 -3.59 -21.32
N LYS A 172 -7.19 -3.35 -20.34
CA LYS A 172 -8.06 -2.17 -20.29
C LYS A 172 -7.60 -1.11 -19.30
N ALA A 173 -6.33 -1.16 -18.91
CA ALA A 173 -5.76 -0.19 -17.98
C ALA A 173 -5.65 1.20 -18.60
N LYS A 174 -5.95 2.20 -17.77
CA LYS A 174 -5.60 3.60 -17.99
C LYS A 174 -4.62 4.02 -16.91
N VAL A 175 -3.57 4.72 -17.30
CA VAL A 175 -2.62 5.30 -16.34
C VAL A 175 -2.86 6.80 -16.28
N GLN A 176 -3.13 7.32 -15.08
CA GLN A 176 -3.33 8.75 -14.86
C GLN A 176 -2.32 9.24 -13.82
N CYS A 177 -1.63 10.33 -14.15
CA CYS A 177 -0.68 10.99 -13.27
C CYS A 177 -1.34 12.15 -12.54
N ILE A 178 -1.18 12.22 -11.21
CA ILE A 178 -1.62 13.35 -10.38
C ILE A 178 -0.42 14.25 -10.12
N ALA A 179 -0.48 15.46 -10.68
CA ALA A 179 0.61 16.42 -10.59
C ALA A 179 0.87 16.88 -9.15
N GLY A 180 2.15 16.90 -8.77
CA GLY A 180 2.59 17.35 -7.44
C GLY A 180 2.36 16.38 -6.29
N ALA A 181 1.75 15.20 -6.54
CA ALA A 181 1.64 14.12 -5.58
C ALA A 181 2.90 13.25 -5.54
N ASP A 182 3.23 12.72 -4.37
CA ASP A 182 4.19 11.66 -4.13
C ASP A 182 3.42 10.36 -3.85
N HIS A 183 4.01 9.41 -3.13
CA HIS A 183 3.44 8.08 -2.89
C HIS A 183 2.04 8.09 -2.22
N TRP A 184 1.77 9.02 -1.32
CA TRP A 184 0.45 9.18 -0.70
C TRP A 184 -0.47 10.09 -1.52
N VAL A 185 -0.77 9.72 -2.75
CA VAL A 185 -1.55 10.49 -3.71
C VAL A 185 -2.86 11.03 -3.12
N HIS A 186 -3.58 10.19 -2.37
CA HIS A 186 -4.85 10.51 -1.72
C HIS A 186 -4.71 11.53 -0.57
N ALA A 187 -3.53 11.62 0.05
CA ALA A 187 -3.25 12.59 1.11
C ALA A 187 -2.64 13.88 0.56
N ASP A 188 -1.78 13.76 -0.45
CA ASP A 188 -1.08 14.91 -1.05
C ASP A 188 -2.01 15.76 -1.92
N ARG A 189 -2.93 15.11 -2.65
CA ARG A 189 -3.85 15.72 -3.62
C ARG A 189 -5.27 15.11 -3.49
N PRO A 190 -5.95 15.31 -2.36
CA PRO A 190 -7.23 14.63 -2.08
C PRO A 190 -8.33 14.99 -3.08
N GLN A 191 -8.41 16.23 -3.53
CA GLN A 191 -9.45 16.67 -4.46
C GLN A 191 -9.26 16.06 -5.86
N GLU A 192 -8.03 16.11 -6.37
CA GLU A 192 -7.66 15.51 -7.68
C GLU A 192 -7.80 13.99 -7.63
N PHE A 193 -7.45 13.37 -6.50
CA PHE A 193 -7.62 11.94 -6.28
C PHE A 193 -9.10 11.54 -6.34
N VAL A 194 -9.96 12.21 -5.59
CA VAL A 194 -11.41 11.94 -5.58
C VAL A 194 -12.00 12.18 -6.98
N ALA A 195 -11.63 13.27 -7.65
CA ALA A 195 -12.11 13.56 -8.99
C ALA A 195 -11.71 12.47 -10.00
N ALA A 196 -10.46 12.00 -9.97
CA ALA A 196 -9.98 10.94 -10.86
C ALA A 196 -10.75 9.63 -10.66
N ILE A 197 -10.95 9.21 -9.41
CA ILE A 197 -11.74 8.01 -9.09
C ILE A 197 -13.19 8.20 -9.52
N SER A 198 -13.83 9.30 -9.16
CA SER A 198 -15.23 9.56 -9.51
C SER A 198 -15.45 9.52 -11.03
N ASN A 199 -14.56 10.15 -11.79
CA ASN A 199 -14.61 10.10 -13.25
C ASN A 199 -14.45 8.68 -13.80
N PHE A 200 -13.55 7.89 -13.22
CA PHE A 200 -13.36 6.49 -13.63
C PHE A 200 -14.57 5.61 -13.31
N LEU A 201 -15.22 5.84 -12.18
CA LEU A 201 -16.41 5.08 -11.76
C LEU A 201 -17.65 5.40 -12.59
N LEU A 202 -17.74 6.61 -13.16
CA LEU A 202 -18.84 7.05 -14.02
C LEU A 202 -18.69 6.60 -15.48
N LEU A 203 -17.55 6.04 -15.88
CA LEU A 203 -17.39 5.49 -17.23
C LEU A 203 -18.33 4.30 -17.44
N PRO A 204 -18.94 4.16 -18.63
CA PRO A 204 -19.79 3.04 -18.97
C PRO A 204 -19.05 1.70 -19.00
#